data_adb2f86cfcd09bfb85eea035bff17088
#
_entry.id   adb2f86cfcd09bfb85eea035bff17088
#
_cell.length_a   1.000
_cell.length_b   1.000
_cell.length_c   1.000
_cell.angle_alpha   90.00
_cell.angle_beta   90.00
_cell.angle_gamma   90.00
#
_symmetry.space_group_name_H-M   'P 1'
#
loop_
_entity.id
_entity.type
_entity.pdbx_description
1 polymer ?
#
loop_
_entity_poly.entity_id
_entity_poly.type
_entity_poly.pdbx_seq_one_letter_code
_entity_poly.pdbx_strand_id
1 'polypeptide(L)'
;MTRPVQASTGDSEHVATMEKTSGSRLKANTLSLSDAIVLGLASSAPAQTMAVALPALVAAIGYAALLPIACAFVPMLGIALAYQRLNRWDQSAGATYTWVSNALHPYLGFVAGWVILMYYTLGTTGMTLPAGTYTLQLIAPGVANNKMAAVAVGSLWNLTVTFLLLAGIEVAARFQRALAVFEYSVLFFFAVLGIKALISGHAAASVTPAWFGISGAIKTKEFVAGILIAVFMYSGWDAAIYVNEETKNKEANPGRAAVSSVVILLFVYSLITFAYQGILDPAGLQSSAGNALAVIAQRLLPGPGSLLLSVVVLLGTVACLQVAIVSASRLGFAMAEDRVMPSFFKIVHPRTGSPWAVTLFMGGINLVFLMLTAFEAGGTREMLSNIAGSLGIIASLFYALTAIAAVWQYRGVIFENVGNFVLGGLWPALGAIFLLLVVIEAVLTGAVSPAVLWSGLGASALALPIALGIRYVGKVPFLDRSRTQSISVAKIEDLS
;
A
#
# COMPACT_ATOMS: atom_id res chain seq x y z
N MET A 1 11.25 -36.38 62.40
CA MET A 1 11.03 -34.94 62.50
C MET A 1 11.68 -34.30 61.28
N THR A 2 10.93 -34.11 60.18
CA THR A 2 11.39 -33.48 58.95
C THR A 2 10.59 -32.19 58.78
N ARG A 3 11.28 -31.04 58.74
CA ARG A 3 10.67 -29.72 58.49
C ARG A 3 10.35 -29.57 57.02
N PRO A 4 9.21 -28.96 56.64
CA PRO A 4 8.91 -28.63 55.25
C PRO A 4 9.70 -27.38 54.84
N VAL A 5 10.24 -27.39 53.60
CA VAL A 5 10.86 -26.26 52.93
C VAL A 5 9.74 -25.29 52.48
N GLN A 6 9.78 -24.06 53.00
CA GLN A 6 8.94 -22.97 52.48
C GLN A 6 9.42 -22.55 51.09
N ALA A 7 8.56 -22.71 50.08
CA ALA A 7 8.76 -22.11 48.75
C ALA A 7 8.63 -20.59 48.87
N SER A 8 9.63 -19.86 48.35
CA SER A 8 9.69 -18.40 48.38
C SER A 8 8.65 -17.83 47.38
N THR A 9 7.72 -17.04 47.92
CA THR A 9 6.69 -16.28 47.16
C THR A 9 7.25 -15.02 46.47
N GLY A 10 8.57 -14.93 46.29
CA GLY A 10 9.24 -13.75 45.73
C GLY A 10 9.24 -13.66 44.19
N ASP A 11 9.17 -14.79 43.49
CA ASP A 11 9.34 -14.81 42.04
C ASP A 11 8.04 -14.47 41.24
N SER A 12 6.88 -14.68 41.85
CA SER A 12 5.59 -14.35 41.19
C SER A 12 5.27 -12.85 41.25
N GLU A 13 5.73 -12.10 42.23
CA GLU A 13 5.58 -10.64 42.29
C GLU A 13 6.54 -9.89 41.36
N HIS A 14 7.72 -10.44 41.08
CA HIS A 14 8.67 -9.82 40.13
C HIS A 14 8.26 -9.99 38.67
N VAL A 15 7.55 -11.06 38.30
CA VAL A 15 6.97 -11.24 36.95
C VAL A 15 5.75 -10.33 36.75
N ALA A 16 4.93 -10.15 37.79
CA ALA A 16 3.77 -9.26 37.74
C ALA A 16 4.13 -7.76 37.75
N THR A 17 5.32 -7.38 38.25
CA THR A 17 5.78 -5.98 38.28
C THR A 17 6.49 -5.56 37.00
N MET A 18 6.96 -6.47 36.15
CA MET A 18 7.50 -6.15 34.84
C MET A 18 6.41 -5.84 33.78
N GLU A 19 5.16 -6.20 34.03
CA GLU A 19 4.02 -5.86 33.14
C GLU A 19 3.46 -4.44 33.33
N LYS A 20 3.94 -3.68 34.31
CA LYS A 20 3.39 -2.34 34.68
C LYS A 20 4.21 -1.13 34.29
N THR A 21 5.20 -1.24 33.40
CA THR A 21 5.70 -0.08 32.67
C THR A 21 4.99 0.04 31.31
N SER A 22 3.66 0.22 31.35
CA SER A 22 2.91 0.53 30.14
C SER A 22 3.22 1.96 29.71
N GLY A 23 4.24 2.12 28.88
CA GLY A 23 4.24 3.21 27.93
C GLY A 23 2.91 3.17 27.16
N SER A 24 2.33 4.32 26.89
CA SER A 24 1.08 4.52 26.17
C SER A 24 1.06 3.67 24.88
N ARG A 25 0.27 2.59 24.87
CA ARG A 25 0.12 1.68 23.72
C ARG A 25 -0.97 2.17 22.77
N LEU A 26 -0.92 1.72 21.50
CA LEU A 26 -2.01 1.94 20.54
C LEU A 26 -3.32 1.36 21.10
N LYS A 27 -4.47 1.94 20.69
CA LYS A 27 -5.77 1.57 21.24
C LYS A 27 -6.25 0.23 20.68
N ALA A 28 -6.05 -0.84 21.41
CA ALA A 28 -6.38 -2.20 21.00
C ALA A 28 -7.89 -2.44 20.80
N ASN A 29 -8.24 -3.42 19.95
CA ASN A 29 -9.61 -3.92 19.74
C ASN A 29 -10.64 -2.88 19.26
N THR A 30 -10.21 -1.86 18.52
CA THR A 30 -11.07 -0.80 18.02
C THR A 30 -11.62 -1.07 16.61
N LEU A 31 -10.85 -1.75 15.77
CA LEU A 31 -11.19 -2.03 14.39
C LEU A 31 -11.76 -3.44 14.21
N SER A 32 -12.81 -3.58 13.41
CA SER A 32 -13.35 -4.86 12.96
C SER A 32 -12.61 -5.40 11.72
N LEU A 33 -12.89 -6.64 11.32
CA LEU A 33 -12.40 -7.20 10.05
C LEU A 33 -12.82 -6.32 8.85
N SER A 34 -14.07 -5.85 8.82
CA SER A 34 -14.55 -4.98 7.74
C SER A 34 -13.82 -3.64 7.71
N ASP A 35 -13.45 -3.07 8.86
CA ASP A 35 -12.65 -1.85 8.91
C ASP A 35 -11.25 -2.07 8.32
N ALA A 36 -10.62 -3.19 8.67
CA ALA A 36 -9.30 -3.54 8.12
C ALA A 36 -9.34 -3.79 6.60
N ILE A 37 -10.40 -4.46 6.08
CA ILE A 37 -10.62 -4.62 4.63
C ILE A 37 -10.77 -3.25 3.96
N VAL A 38 -11.60 -2.38 4.50
CA VAL A 38 -11.82 -1.03 3.95
C VAL A 38 -10.53 -0.21 3.94
N LEU A 39 -9.70 -0.30 4.98
CA LEU A 39 -8.39 0.36 5.00
C LEU A 39 -7.46 -0.19 3.92
N GLY A 40 -7.38 -1.51 3.74
CA GLY A 40 -6.61 -2.12 2.66
C GLY A 40 -7.07 -1.67 1.26
N LEU A 41 -8.38 -1.65 1.04
CA LEU A 41 -8.97 -1.20 -0.22
C LEU A 41 -8.78 0.30 -0.46
N ALA A 42 -8.97 1.13 0.56
CA ALA A 42 -8.80 2.58 0.48
C ALA A 42 -7.35 2.99 0.23
N SER A 43 -6.38 2.24 0.77
CA SER A 43 -4.96 2.47 0.48
C SER A 43 -4.60 2.24 -0.99
N SER A 44 -5.30 1.32 -1.66
CA SER A 44 -5.13 1.07 -3.10
C SER A 44 -5.88 2.09 -3.98
N ALA A 45 -6.75 2.93 -3.40
CA ALA A 45 -7.51 4.02 -4.04
C ALA A 45 -8.06 3.67 -5.43
N PRO A 46 -9.01 2.72 -5.60
CA PRO A 46 -9.35 2.15 -6.89
C PRO A 46 -9.76 3.19 -7.96
N ALA A 47 -10.55 4.19 -7.60
CA ALA A 47 -10.94 5.23 -8.55
C ALA A 47 -9.74 6.08 -9.02
N GLN A 48 -8.90 6.55 -8.09
CA GLN A 48 -7.70 7.32 -8.42
C GLN A 48 -6.70 6.46 -9.20
N THR A 49 -6.46 5.24 -8.75
CA THR A 49 -5.55 4.30 -9.41
C THR A 49 -6.00 4.04 -10.84
N MET A 50 -7.29 3.79 -11.08
CA MET A 50 -7.81 3.60 -12.43
C MET A 50 -7.75 4.86 -13.29
N ALA A 51 -7.91 6.05 -12.71
CA ALA A 51 -7.77 7.30 -13.46
C ALA A 51 -6.36 7.51 -14.02
N VAL A 52 -5.34 6.98 -13.34
CA VAL A 52 -3.93 7.04 -13.75
C VAL A 52 -3.50 5.78 -14.52
N ALA A 53 -3.82 4.59 -13.98
CA ALA A 53 -3.32 3.32 -14.48
C ALA A 53 -3.99 2.87 -15.79
N LEU A 54 -5.29 3.08 -15.97
CA LEU A 54 -5.98 2.62 -17.18
C LEU A 54 -5.41 3.26 -18.46
N PRO A 55 -5.24 4.59 -18.55
CA PRO A 55 -4.58 5.21 -19.71
C PRO A 55 -3.14 4.72 -19.91
N ALA A 56 -2.39 4.53 -18.82
CA ALA A 56 -1.01 4.05 -18.86
C ALA A 56 -0.91 2.60 -19.36
N LEU A 57 -1.81 1.71 -18.89
CA LEU A 57 -1.90 0.33 -19.38
C LEU A 57 -2.24 0.26 -20.86
N VAL A 58 -3.26 1.03 -21.29
CA VAL A 58 -3.66 1.06 -22.71
C VAL A 58 -2.55 1.68 -23.58
N ALA A 59 -1.79 2.64 -23.05
CA ALA A 59 -0.61 3.18 -23.74
C ALA A 59 0.51 2.14 -23.89
N ALA A 60 0.72 1.29 -22.89
CA ALA A 60 1.77 0.27 -22.90
C ALA A 60 1.42 -0.93 -23.81
N ILE A 61 0.21 -1.47 -23.72
CA ILE A 61 -0.16 -2.76 -24.32
C ILE A 61 -1.49 -2.75 -25.08
N GLY A 62 -2.03 -1.56 -25.40
CA GLY A 62 -3.32 -1.44 -26.10
C GLY A 62 -4.47 -2.01 -25.28
N TYR A 63 -5.41 -2.64 -25.96
CA TYR A 63 -6.59 -3.22 -25.32
C TYR A 63 -6.33 -4.51 -24.53
N ALA A 64 -5.09 -5.03 -24.47
CA ALA A 64 -4.74 -6.18 -23.66
C ALA A 64 -4.53 -5.84 -22.16
N ALA A 65 -5.08 -4.72 -21.67
CA ALA A 65 -4.88 -4.20 -20.33
C ALA A 65 -5.32 -5.14 -19.19
N LEU A 66 -6.23 -6.08 -19.46
CA LEU A 66 -6.64 -7.13 -18.50
C LEU A 66 -5.51 -8.14 -18.20
N LEU A 67 -4.62 -8.39 -19.16
CA LEU A 67 -3.58 -9.42 -19.04
C LEU A 67 -2.58 -9.11 -17.89
N PRO A 68 -1.94 -7.93 -17.80
CA PRO A 68 -1.03 -7.66 -16.69
C PRO A 68 -1.76 -7.59 -15.34
N ILE A 69 -3.04 -7.19 -15.29
CA ILE A 69 -3.84 -7.21 -14.05
C ILE A 69 -3.99 -8.66 -13.56
N ALA A 70 -4.36 -9.59 -14.44
CA ALA A 70 -4.49 -11.01 -14.11
C ALA A 70 -3.13 -11.64 -13.75
N CYS A 71 -2.07 -11.33 -14.50
CA CYS A 71 -0.73 -11.84 -14.23
C CYS A 71 -0.15 -11.35 -12.90
N ALA A 72 -0.33 -10.06 -12.55
CA ALA A 72 0.17 -9.50 -11.30
C ALA A 72 -0.63 -10.00 -10.07
N PHE A 73 -1.90 -10.37 -10.24
CA PHE A 73 -2.70 -10.95 -9.15
C PHE A 73 -2.09 -12.21 -8.56
N VAL A 74 -1.55 -13.10 -9.40
CA VAL A 74 -1.02 -14.41 -8.95
C VAL A 74 0.12 -14.22 -7.91
N PRO A 75 1.20 -13.48 -8.19
CA PRO A 75 2.23 -13.22 -7.20
C PRO A 75 1.71 -12.42 -6.00
N MET A 76 0.83 -11.42 -6.22
CA MET A 76 0.29 -10.62 -5.13
C MET A 76 -0.54 -11.43 -4.15
N LEU A 77 -1.33 -12.39 -4.61
CA LEU A 77 -2.06 -13.29 -3.74
C LEU A 77 -1.11 -14.18 -2.92
N GLY A 78 -0.06 -14.72 -3.53
CA GLY A 78 0.97 -15.50 -2.81
C GLY A 78 1.64 -14.68 -1.71
N ILE A 79 1.93 -13.40 -1.98
CA ILE A 79 2.50 -12.48 -0.99
C ILE A 79 1.49 -12.15 0.11
N ALA A 80 0.21 -11.92 -0.22
CA ALA A 80 -0.83 -11.67 0.78
C ALA A 80 -1.01 -12.87 1.73
N LEU A 81 -0.88 -14.10 1.23
CA LEU A 81 -0.87 -15.31 2.06
C LEU A 81 0.36 -15.38 2.97
N ALA A 82 1.53 -14.94 2.49
CA ALA A 82 2.72 -14.80 3.33
C ALA A 82 2.51 -13.78 4.46
N TYR A 83 1.93 -12.61 4.15
CA TYR A 83 1.57 -11.60 5.16
C TYR A 83 0.57 -12.15 6.19
N GLN A 84 -0.44 -12.89 5.75
CA GLN A 84 -1.41 -13.53 6.65
C GLN A 84 -0.71 -14.47 7.65
N ARG A 85 0.25 -15.27 7.19
CA ARG A 85 1.02 -16.18 8.06
C ARG A 85 1.94 -15.41 9.01
N LEU A 86 2.68 -14.44 8.50
CA LEU A 86 3.57 -13.61 9.32
C LEU A 86 2.78 -12.83 10.38
N ASN A 87 1.58 -12.32 10.06
CA ASN A 87 0.73 -11.66 11.04
C ASN A 87 0.25 -12.60 12.16
N ARG A 88 0.02 -13.88 11.87
CA ARG A 88 -0.27 -14.88 12.93
C ARG A 88 0.91 -15.11 13.84
N TRP A 89 2.12 -15.10 13.29
CA TRP A 89 3.35 -15.27 14.05
C TRP A 89 3.67 -14.05 14.93
N ASP A 90 3.58 -12.84 14.39
CA ASP A 90 3.94 -11.60 15.07
C ASP A 90 2.98 -10.47 14.68
N GLN A 91 2.22 -9.96 15.67
CA GLN A 91 1.19 -8.92 15.48
C GLN A 91 1.72 -7.51 15.79
N SER A 92 2.96 -7.20 15.44
CA SER A 92 3.54 -5.87 15.59
C SER A 92 3.04 -4.89 14.51
N ALA A 93 2.76 -3.65 14.89
CA ALA A 93 2.44 -2.55 13.96
C ALA A 93 3.59 -2.21 12.99
N GLY A 94 4.81 -2.68 13.28
CA GLY A 94 5.95 -2.61 12.36
C GLY A 94 5.84 -3.54 11.17
N ALA A 95 4.97 -4.57 11.23
CA ALA A 95 4.67 -5.50 10.14
C ALA A 95 5.96 -6.00 9.43
N THR A 96 6.10 -5.73 8.13
CA THR A 96 7.26 -6.12 7.33
C THR A 96 8.60 -5.77 7.97
N TYR A 97 8.73 -4.56 8.55
CA TYR A 97 9.95 -4.16 9.27
C TYR A 97 10.29 -5.14 10.39
N THR A 98 9.33 -5.44 11.25
CA THR A 98 9.51 -6.34 12.40
C THR A 98 9.74 -7.78 11.94
N TRP A 99 8.95 -8.25 10.98
CA TRP A 99 9.05 -9.63 10.47
C TRP A 99 10.38 -9.91 9.79
N VAL A 100 10.83 -9.01 8.92
CA VAL A 100 12.13 -9.14 8.25
C VAL A 100 13.28 -9.05 9.25
N SER A 101 13.18 -8.17 10.26
CA SER A 101 14.15 -8.07 11.34
C SER A 101 14.29 -9.37 12.12
N ASN A 102 13.15 -9.96 12.50
CA ASN A 102 13.10 -11.14 13.35
C ASN A 102 13.39 -12.44 12.58
N ALA A 103 12.90 -12.56 11.33
CA ALA A 103 13.08 -13.77 10.52
C ALA A 103 14.45 -13.83 9.83
N LEU A 104 14.95 -12.71 9.32
CA LEU A 104 16.19 -12.67 8.54
C LEU A 104 17.32 -11.97 9.29
N HIS A 105 17.28 -10.65 9.36
CA HIS A 105 18.32 -9.86 10.02
C HIS A 105 17.84 -8.43 10.33
N PRO A 106 18.21 -7.81 11.47
CA PRO A 106 17.80 -6.44 11.84
C PRO A 106 18.13 -5.36 10.79
N TYR A 107 19.27 -5.49 10.10
CA TYR A 107 19.63 -4.56 9.01
C TYR A 107 18.66 -4.66 7.83
N LEU A 108 18.30 -5.89 7.42
CA LEU A 108 17.33 -6.10 6.35
C LEU A 108 15.94 -5.58 6.75
N GLY A 109 15.58 -5.76 8.04
CA GLY A 109 14.37 -5.17 8.59
C GLY A 109 14.39 -3.65 8.51
N PHE A 110 15.49 -3.01 8.90
CA PHE A 110 15.64 -1.56 8.77
C PHE A 110 15.51 -1.11 7.32
N VAL A 111 16.16 -1.81 6.38
CA VAL A 111 16.03 -1.53 4.93
C VAL A 111 14.57 -1.63 4.51
N ALA A 112 13.86 -2.71 4.91
CA ALA A 112 12.45 -2.88 4.59
C ALA A 112 11.59 -1.73 5.14
N GLY A 113 11.77 -1.38 6.43
CA GLY A 113 11.06 -0.26 7.07
C GLY A 113 11.31 1.08 6.38
N TRP A 114 12.58 1.38 6.02
CA TRP A 114 12.93 2.58 5.27
C TRP A 114 12.26 2.62 3.90
N VAL A 115 12.36 1.52 3.14
CA VAL A 115 11.74 1.40 1.80
C VAL A 115 10.24 1.66 1.86
N ILE A 116 9.56 1.13 2.88
CA ILE A 116 8.12 1.35 3.09
C ILE A 116 7.81 2.79 3.50
N LEU A 117 8.64 3.42 4.35
CA LEU A 117 8.48 4.84 4.66
C LEU A 117 8.63 5.71 3.41
N MET A 118 9.57 5.39 2.51
CA MET A 118 9.71 6.07 1.21
C MET A 118 8.50 5.81 0.32
N TYR A 119 7.98 4.57 0.28
CA TYR A 119 6.75 4.23 -0.42
C TYR A 119 5.58 5.13 0.01
N TYR A 120 5.33 5.24 1.32
CA TYR A 120 4.24 6.08 1.82
C TYR A 120 4.51 7.58 1.62
N THR A 121 5.75 8.04 1.74
CA THR A 121 6.10 9.46 1.50
C THR A 121 5.85 9.86 0.04
N LEU A 122 6.31 9.06 -0.93
CA LEU A 122 6.04 9.31 -2.35
C LEU A 122 4.56 9.13 -2.67
N GLY A 123 3.91 8.10 -2.09
CA GLY A 123 2.48 7.83 -2.27
C GLY A 123 1.61 8.97 -1.77
N THR A 124 1.88 9.52 -0.58
CA THR A 124 1.14 10.67 -0.04
C THR A 124 1.28 11.90 -0.94
N THR A 125 2.46 12.18 -1.47
CA THR A 125 2.67 13.27 -2.43
C THR A 125 1.87 13.02 -3.73
N GLY A 126 1.91 11.78 -4.23
CA GLY A 126 1.14 11.33 -5.41
C GLY A 126 -0.38 11.39 -5.23
N MET A 127 -0.89 11.42 -3.99
CA MET A 127 -2.31 11.60 -3.69
C MET A 127 -2.67 13.05 -3.41
N THR A 128 -1.80 13.80 -2.76
CA THR A 128 -2.08 15.16 -2.32
C THR A 128 -2.24 16.13 -3.50
N LEU A 129 -1.39 16.04 -4.51
CA LEU A 129 -1.48 16.89 -5.70
C LEU A 129 -2.77 16.63 -6.52
N PRO A 130 -3.16 15.38 -6.84
CA PRO A 130 -4.45 15.11 -7.46
C PRO A 130 -5.64 15.58 -6.61
N ALA A 131 -5.62 15.43 -5.28
CA ALA A 131 -6.69 15.95 -4.44
C ALA A 131 -6.91 17.45 -4.65
N GLY A 132 -5.82 18.23 -4.74
CA GLY A 132 -5.89 19.66 -5.11
C GLY A 132 -6.44 19.90 -6.50
N THR A 133 -5.94 19.16 -7.50
CA THR A 133 -6.37 19.30 -8.91
C THR A 133 -7.85 18.96 -9.08
N TYR A 134 -8.32 17.82 -8.55
CA TYR A 134 -9.73 17.44 -8.65
C TYR A 134 -10.66 18.40 -7.90
N THR A 135 -10.23 18.91 -6.74
CA THR A 135 -10.98 19.95 -6.03
C THR A 135 -11.14 21.19 -6.92
N LEU A 136 -10.06 21.68 -7.53
CA LEU A 136 -10.10 22.83 -8.43
C LEU A 136 -10.94 22.56 -9.68
N GLN A 137 -10.88 21.37 -10.25
CA GLN A 137 -11.76 20.99 -11.38
C GLN A 137 -13.25 21.11 -11.02
N LEU A 138 -13.62 20.84 -9.77
CA LEU A 138 -15.00 20.91 -9.30
C LEU A 138 -15.47 22.32 -9.00
N ILE A 139 -14.61 23.17 -8.39
CA ILE A 139 -15.03 24.49 -7.86
C ILE A 139 -14.47 25.69 -8.64
N ALA A 140 -13.37 25.52 -9.35
CA ALA A 140 -12.67 26.57 -10.09
C ALA A 140 -11.95 26.01 -11.34
N PRO A 141 -12.66 25.47 -12.36
CA PRO A 141 -12.06 24.76 -13.50
C PRO A 141 -11.01 25.59 -14.26
N GLY A 142 -11.18 26.93 -14.32
CA GLY A 142 -10.25 27.81 -15.00
C GLY A 142 -8.84 27.84 -14.43
N VAL A 143 -8.63 27.44 -13.17
CA VAL A 143 -7.33 27.38 -12.50
C VAL A 143 -6.89 25.96 -12.17
N ALA A 144 -7.64 24.95 -12.55
CA ALA A 144 -7.36 23.55 -12.23
C ALA A 144 -6.01 23.05 -12.78
N ASN A 145 -5.55 23.61 -13.90
CA ASN A 145 -4.24 23.30 -14.51
C ASN A 145 -3.09 24.13 -13.90
N ASN A 146 -3.36 25.04 -12.99
CA ASN A 146 -2.32 25.80 -12.30
C ASN A 146 -1.72 24.93 -11.19
N LYS A 147 -0.46 24.52 -11.37
CA LYS A 147 0.28 23.65 -10.45
C LYS A 147 0.36 24.22 -9.03
N MET A 148 0.60 25.53 -8.90
CA MET A 148 0.69 26.21 -7.59
C MET A 148 -0.67 26.22 -6.87
N ALA A 149 -1.76 26.47 -7.60
CA ALA A 149 -3.11 26.38 -7.03
C ALA A 149 -3.43 24.94 -6.57
N ALA A 150 -3.08 23.94 -7.37
CA ALA A 150 -3.27 22.53 -7.01
C ALA A 150 -2.43 22.15 -5.77
N VAL A 151 -1.18 22.62 -5.67
CA VAL A 151 -0.32 22.43 -4.49
C VAL A 151 -0.94 23.09 -3.25
N ALA A 152 -1.43 24.32 -3.37
CA ALA A 152 -2.05 25.03 -2.24
C ALA A 152 -3.30 24.31 -1.71
N VAL A 153 -4.21 23.92 -2.61
CA VAL A 153 -5.44 23.18 -2.22
C VAL A 153 -5.11 21.76 -1.73
N GLY A 154 -4.14 21.09 -2.36
CA GLY A 154 -3.62 19.81 -1.88
C GLY A 154 -3.04 19.91 -0.46
N SER A 155 -2.30 20.99 -0.16
CA SER A 155 -1.77 21.25 1.19
C SER A 155 -2.88 21.37 2.22
N LEU A 156 -4.02 22.01 1.89
CA LEU A 156 -5.19 22.06 2.77
C LEU A 156 -5.76 20.67 3.03
N TRP A 157 -5.85 19.80 2.01
CA TRP A 157 -6.27 18.42 2.20
C TRP A 157 -5.31 17.64 3.09
N ASN A 158 -4.00 17.77 2.86
CA ASN A 158 -2.99 17.13 3.71
C ASN A 158 -3.10 17.56 5.18
N LEU A 159 -3.25 18.83 5.43
CA LEU A 159 -3.46 19.35 6.79
C LEU A 159 -4.77 18.83 7.39
N THR A 160 -5.87 18.88 6.65
CA THR A 160 -7.19 18.39 7.10
C THR A 160 -7.11 16.93 7.50
N VAL A 161 -6.53 16.08 6.64
CA VAL A 161 -6.38 14.64 6.91
C VAL A 161 -5.45 14.40 8.10
N THR A 162 -4.32 15.10 8.18
CA THR A 162 -3.37 14.97 9.29
C THR A 162 -4.04 15.30 10.62
N PHE A 163 -4.79 16.41 10.71
CA PHE A 163 -5.51 16.78 11.93
C PHE A 163 -6.66 15.82 12.25
N LEU A 164 -7.38 15.31 11.24
CA LEU A 164 -8.41 14.27 11.43
C LEU A 164 -7.83 13.02 12.10
N LEU A 165 -6.62 12.62 11.73
CA LEU A 165 -5.96 11.45 12.30
C LEU A 165 -5.57 11.62 13.77
N LEU A 166 -5.39 12.85 14.25
CA LEU A 166 -5.18 13.13 15.67
C LEU A 166 -6.43 12.85 16.52
N ALA A 167 -7.62 12.88 15.90
CA ALA A 167 -8.89 12.54 16.58
C ALA A 167 -9.02 11.02 16.86
N GLY A 168 -8.13 10.19 16.32
CA GLY A 168 -8.05 8.75 16.57
C GLY A 168 -8.55 7.87 15.43
N ILE A 169 -8.13 6.60 15.48
CA ILE A 169 -8.36 5.64 14.38
C ILE A 169 -9.85 5.29 14.19
N GLU A 170 -10.67 5.32 15.25
CA GLU A 170 -12.11 5.02 15.16
C GLU A 170 -12.86 6.03 14.28
N VAL A 171 -12.55 7.32 14.44
CA VAL A 171 -13.14 8.40 13.63
C VAL A 171 -12.70 8.25 12.18
N ALA A 172 -11.42 8.01 11.98
CA ALA A 172 -10.83 7.77 10.67
C ALA A 172 -11.50 6.58 9.96
N ALA A 173 -11.66 5.43 10.63
CA ALA A 173 -12.25 4.22 10.06
C ALA A 173 -13.75 4.40 9.72
N ARG A 174 -14.51 5.15 10.53
CA ARG A 174 -15.92 5.45 10.21
C ARG A 174 -16.05 6.30 8.95
N PHE A 175 -15.20 7.30 8.81
CA PHE A 175 -15.13 8.13 7.61
C PHE A 175 -14.77 7.28 6.39
N GLN A 176 -13.75 6.42 6.50
CA GLN A 176 -13.32 5.52 5.44
C GLN A 176 -14.43 4.58 4.95
N ARG A 177 -15.23 4.00 5.86
CA ARG A 177 -16.35 3.13 5.46
C ARG A 177 -17.38 3.86 4.61
N ALA A 178 -17.75 5.09 5.00
CA ALA A 178 -18.71 5.89 4.25
C ALA A 178 -18.18 6.21 2.85
N LEU A 179 -16.90 6.62 2.75
CA LEU A 179 -16.25 6.91 1.48
C LEU A 179 -16.16 5.66 0.59
N ALA A 180 -15.75 4.51 1.13
CA ALA A 180 -15.64 3.27 0.38
C ALA A 180 -17.00 2.83 -0.19
N VAL A 181 -18.06 2.82 0.61
CA VAL A 181 -19.41 2.47 0.12
C VAL A 181 -19.82 3.38 -1.04
N PHE A 182 -19.60 4.68 -0.93
CA PHE A 182 -19.92 5.63 -1.99
C PHE A 182 -19.05 5.38 -3.24
N GLU A 183 -17.73 5.27 -3.09
CA GLU A 183 -16.79 5.05 -4.20
C GLU A 183 -17.13 3.78 -4.99
N TYR A 184 -17.25 2.64 -4.29
CA TYR A 184 -17.53 1.36 -4.96
C TYR A 184 -18.91 1.33 -5.61
N SER A 185 -19.93 1.95 -4.98
CA SER A 185 -21.27 2.04 -5.58
C SER A 185 -21.26 2.81 -6.90
N VAL A 186 -20.55 3.94 -6.95
CA VAL A 186 -20.47 4.76 -8.17
C VAL A 186 -19.61 4.06 -9.23
N LEU A 187 -18.47 3.47 -8.86
CA LEU A 187 -17.63 2.72 -9.79
C LEU A 187 -18.41 1.55 -10.42
N PHE A 188 -19.16 0.81 -9.63
CA PHE A 188 -20.01 -0.27 -10.11
C PHE A 188 -21.12 0.24 -11.04
N PHE A 189 -21.80 1.32 -10.67
CA PHE A 189 -22.82 1.95 -11.50
C PHE A 189 -22.28 2.31 -12.89
N PHE A 190 -21.13 2.99 -12.96
CA PHE A 190 -20.51 3.33 -14.24
C PHE A 190 -19.96 2.11 -14.98
N ALA A 191 -19.53 1.05 -14.29
CA ALA A 191 -19.15 -0.20 -14.93
C ALA A 191 -20.36 -0.83 -15.65
N VAL A 192 -21.55 -0.82 -15.03
CA VAL A 192 -22.79 -1.30 -15.66
C VAL A 192 -23.11 -0.46 -16.92
N LEU A 193 -22.99 0.87 -16.85
CA LEU A 193 -23.19 1.75 -18.01
C LEU A 193 -22.15 1.47 -19.11
N GLY A 194 -20.88 1.24 -18.76
CA GLY A 194 -19.83 0.90 -19.71
C GLY A 194 -20.10 -0.42 -20.42
N ILE A 195 -20.48 -1.47 -19.67
CA ILE A 195 -20.85 -2.77 -20.24
C ILE A 195 -22.08 -2.62 -21.17
N LYS A 196 -23.09 -1.84 -20.75
CA LYS A 196 -24.24 -1.54 -21.62
C LYS A 196 -23.80 -0.88 -22.92
N ALA A 197 -22.90 0.10 -22.88
CA ALA A 197 -22.38 0.77 -24.07
C ALA A 197 -21.61 -0.18 -25.00
N LEU A 198 -20.82 -1.11 -24.45
CA LEU A 198 -20.13 -2.16 -25.20
C LEU A 198 -21.11 -3.09 -25.92
N ILE A 199 -22.15 -3.57 -25.23
CA ILE A 199 -23.15 -4.50 -25.79
C ILE A 199 -24.00 -3.80 -26.87
N SER A 200 -24.35 -2.52 -26.68
CA SER A 200 -25.19 -1.77 -27.61
C SER A 200 -24.43 -1.13 -28.77
N GLY A 201 -23.10 -1.36 -28.87
CA GLY A 201 -22.28 -0.80 -29.95
C GLY A 201 -22.02 0.71 -29.89
N HIS A 202 -22.23 1.33 -28.72
CA HIS A 202 -21.96 2.75 -28.48
C HIS A 202 -20.55 3.04 -27.93
N ALA A 203 -19.74 2.01 -27.75
CA ALA A 203 -18.34 2.15 -27.39
C ALA A 203 -17.47 2.45 -28.63
N ALA A 204 -16.29 3.04 -28.44
CA ALA A 204 -15.33 3.32 -29.50
C ALA A 204 -14.65 2.04 -30.03
N ALA A 205 -14.59 0.98 -29.22
CA ALA A 205 -14.04 -0.31 -29.62
C ALA A 205 -14.96 -1.46 -29.20
N SER A 206 -15.07 -2.48 -30.05
CA SER A 206 -15.76 -3.74 -29.73
C SER A 206 -14.85 -4.71 -29.01
N VAL A 207 -15.45 -5.57 -28.19
CA VAL A 207 -14.73 -6.63 -27.46
C VAL A 207 -14.18 -7.65 -28.46
N THR A 208 -12.88 -7.94 -28.38
CA THR A 208 -12.18 -8.91 -29.21
C THR A 208 -11.28 -9.81 -28.35
N PRO A 209 -10.81 -10.96 -28.86
CA PRO A 209 -9.84 -11.82 -28.12
C PRO A 209 -8.56 -11.07 -27.72
N ALA A 210 -8.17 -10.02 -28.43
CA ALA A 210 -7.04 -9.16 -28.10
C ALA A 210 -7.16 -8.50 -26.71
N TRP A 211 -8.37 -8.24 -26.21
CA TRP A 211 -8.61 -7.68 -24.88
C TRP A 211 -8.11 -8.59 -23.77
N PHE A 212 -8.04 -9.87 -24.02
CA PHE A 212 -7.57 -10.90 -23.08
C PHE A 212 -6.10 -11.32 -23.36
N GLY A 213 -5.40 -10.62 -24.24
CA GLY A 213 -4.03 -10.97 -24.64
C GLY A 213 -3.89 -12.22 -25.51
N ILE A 214 -5.00 -12.73 -26.08
CA ILE A 214 -5.02 -14.00 -26.85
C ILE A 214 -4.52 -13.81 -28.29
N SER A 215 -4.53 -12.58 -28.79
CA SER A 215 -4.10 -12.27 -30.16
C SER A 215 -3.13 -11.09 -30.16
N GLY A 216 -1.91 -11.32 -30.60
CA GLY A 216 -0.87 -10.30 -30.75
C GLY A 216 0.40 -10.61 -29.95
N ALA A 217 1.55 -10.42 -30.58
CA ALA A 217 2.84 -10.50 -29.91
C ALA A 217 3.04 -9.22 -29.07
N ILE A 218 2.83 -9.29 -27.76
CA ILE A 218 3.19 -8.21 -26.83
C ILE A 218 4.72 -8.30 -26.64
N LYS A 219 5.42 -7.18 -26.89
CA LYS A 219 6.87 -7.14 -26.69
C LYS A 219 7.19 -7.18 -25.19
N THR A 220 8.32 -7.81 -24.83
CA THR A 220 8.76 -7.95 -23.44
C THR A 220 8.78 -6.61 -22.70
N LYS A 221 9.33 -5.56 -23.31
CA LYS A 221 9.38 -4.22 -22.71
C LYS A 221 7.99 -3.67 -22.38
N GLU A 222 7.04 -3.81 -23.33
CA GLU A 222 5.66 -3.34 -23.17
C GLU A 222 4.92 -4.13 -22.09
N PHE A 223 5.12 -5.46 -22.06
CA PHE A 223 4.55 -6.33 -21.03
C PHE A 223 5.10 -6.01 -19.64
N VAL A 224 6.42 -5.84 -19.50
CA VAL A 224 7.07 -5.49 -18.23
C VAL A 224 6.56 -4.14 -17.70
N ALA A 225 6.43 -3.14 -18.58
CA ALA A 225 5.83 -1.86 -18.21
C ALA A 225 4.37 -2.03 -17.70
N GLY A 226 3.57 -2.84 -18.39
CA GLY A 226 2.21 -3.16 -17.97
C GLY A 226 2.14 -3.88 -16.61
N ILE A 227 3.06 -4.83 -16.37
CA ILE A 227 3.15 -5.54 -15.08
C ILE A 227 3.53 -4.59 -13.94
N LEU A 228 4.47 -3.66 -14.14
CA LEU A 228 4.84 -2.66 -13.10
C LEU A 228 3.64 -1.76 -12.73
N ILE A 229 2.88 -1.34 -13.75
CA ILE A 229 1.64 -0.58 -13.51
C ILE A 229 0.64 -1.43 -12.73
N ALA A 230 0.46 -2.71 -13.08
CA ALA A 230 -0.44 -3.60 -12.38
C ALA A 230 0.03 -3.89 -10.93
N VAL A 231 1.33 -4.04 -10.69
CA VAL A 231 1.89 -4.16 -9.33
C VAL A 231 1.59 -2.89 -8.51
N PHE A 232 1.76 -1.70 -9.09
CA PHE A 232 1.35 -0.46 -8.46
C PHE A 232 -0.16 -0.45 -8.14
N MET A 233 -1.03 -0.87 -9.07
CA MET A 233 -2.47 -0.95 -8.84
C MET A 233 -2.83 -1.85 -7.66
N TYR A 234 -2.18 -3.00 -7.55
CA TYR A 234 -2.40 -3.92 -6.42
C TYR A 234 -1.73 -3.45 -5.12
N SER A 235 -0.79 -2.51 -5.14
CA SER A 235 -0.10 -2.11 -3.91
C SER A 235 -1.00 -1.33 -2.95
N GLY A 236 -0.69 -1.41 -1.64
CA GLY A 236 -1.43 -0.71 -0.58
C GLY A 236 -2.38 -1.60 0.25
N TRP A 237 -2.79 -2.78 -0.22
CA TRP A 237 -3.65 -3.70 0.54
C TRP A 237 -3.05 -4.09 1.91
N ASP A 238 -1.75 -4.04 2.03
CA ASP A 238 -0.99 -4.31 3.25
C ASP A 238 -1.21 -3.26 4.35
N ALA A 239 -1.84 -2.13 4.04
CA ALA A 239 -2.28 -1.14 5.03
C ALA A 239 -3.18 -1.74 6.12
N ALA A 240 -3.95 -2.79 5.80
CA ALA A 240 -4.73 -3.57 6.76
C ALA A 240 -3.87 -4.17 7.88
N ILE A 241 -2.59 -4.43 7.62
CA ILE A 241 -1.66 -5.05 8.56
C ILE A 241 -1.05 -4.03 9.53
N TYR A 242 -0.76 -2.80 9.10
CA TYR A 242 -0.16 -1.78 9.98
C TYR A 242 -1.08 -1.33 11.12
N VAL A 243 -2.36 -1.68 11.06
CA VAL A 243 -3.33 -1.45 12.14
C VAL A 243 -3.65 -2.72 12.95
N ASN A 244 -2.81 -3.76 12.87
CA ASN A 244 -3.07 -5.05 13.50
C ASN A 244 -3.21 -4.96 15.02
N GLU A 245 -2.40 -4.16 15.71
CA GLU A 245 -2.49 -3.96 17.16
C GLU A 245 -3.81 -3.29 17.59
N GLU A 246 -4.43 -2.52 16.68
CA GLU A 246 -5.70 -1.83 16.90
C GLU A 246 -6.92 -2.68 16.46
N THR A 247 -6.68 -3.80 15.77
CA THR A 247 -7.73 -4.65 15.18
C THR A 247 -8.16 -5.76 16.14
N LYS A 248 -9.48 -6.00 16.22
CA LYS A 248 -10.05 -7.15 16.95
C LYS A 248 -9.57 -8.45 16.35
N ASN A 249 -9.28 -9.45 17.20
CA ASN A 249 -8.68 -10.70 16.78
C ASN A 249 -7.46 -10.45 15.87
N LYS A 250 -6.47 -9.75 16.42
CA LYS A 250 -5.29 -9.26 15.72
C LYS A 250 -4.44 -10.37 15.06
N GLU A 251 -4.57 -11.61 15.52
CA GLU A 251 -3.88 -12.76 14.94
C GLU A 251 -4.46 -13.17 13.58
N ALA A 252 -5.79 -13.05 13.40
CA ALA A 252 -6.47 -13.54 12.21
C ALA A 252 -6.99 -12.44 11.29
N ASN A 253 -7.64 -11.39 11.85
CA ASN A 253 -8.39 -10.43 11.04
C ASN A 253 -7.53 -9.58 10.10
N PRO A 254 -6.36 -9.03 10.50
CA PRO A 254 -5.54 -8.24 9.58
C PRO A 254 -5.07 -9.05 8.37
N GLY A 255 -4.61 -10.29 8.62
CA GLY A 255 -4.18 -11.18 7.54
C GLY A 255 -5.32 -11.60 6.61
N ARG A 256 -6.52 -11.88 7.15
CA ARG A 256 -7.74 -12.12 6.35
C ARG A 256 -8.13 -10.87 5.55
N ALA A 257 -8.03 -9.69 6.14
CA ALA A 257 -8.32 -8.44 5.45
C ALA A 257 -7.37 -8.22 4.27
N ALA A 258 -6.07 -8.45 4.44
CA ALA A 258 -5.07 -8.34 3.39
C ALA A 258 -5.39 -9.25 2.19
N VAL A 259 -5.63 -10.54 2.43
CA VAL A 259 -5.99 -11.51 1.38
C VAL A 259 -7.31 -11.13 0.69
N SER A 260 -8.34 -10.78 1.49
CA SER A 260 -9.64 -10.36 0.94
C SER A 260 -9.52 -9.11 0.07
N SER A 261 -8.70 -8.13 0.48
CA SER A 261 -8.46 -6.90 -0.30
C SER A 261 -7.85 -7.21 -1.66
N VAL A 262 -6.83 -8.07 -1.74
CA VAL A 262 -6.20 -8.46 -3.01
C VAL A 262 -7.21 -9.13 -3.95
N VAL A 263 -8.06 -10.02 -3.42
CA VAL A 263 -9.11 -10.71 -4.21
C VAL A 263 -10.17 -9.71 -4.70
N ILE A 264 -10.64 -8.82 -3.83
CA ILE A 264 -11.62 -7.78 -4.20
C ILE A 264 -11.03 -6.86 -5.28
N LEU A 265 -9.76 -6.45 -5.15
CA LEU A 265 -9.08 -5.59 -6.13
C LEU A 265 -8.98 -6.26 -7.51
N LEU A 266 -8.74 -7.58 -7.59
CA LEU A 266 -8.80 -8.29 -8.88
C LEU A 266 -10.14 -8.07 -9.58
N PHE A 267 -11.25 -8.31 -8.86
CA PHE A 267 -12.58 -8.15 -9.44
C PHE A 267 -12.88 -6.70 -9.82
N VAL A 268 -12.55 -5.75 -8.96
CA VAL A 268 -12.80 -4.32 -9.20
C VAL A 268 -11.98 -3.83 -10.38
N TYR A 269 -10.67 -4.08 -10.41
CA TYR A 269 -9.81 -3.62 -11.51
C TYR A 269 -10.15 -4.31 -12.83
N SER A 270 -10.43 -5.62 -12.81
CA SER A 270 -10.84 -6.33 -14.02
C SER A 270 -12.17 -5.81 -14.57
N LEU A 271 -13.16 -5.60 -13.69
CA LEU A 271 -14.47 -5.08 -14.06
C LEU A 271 -14.38 -3.68 -14.68
N ILE A 272 -13.66 -2.77 -14.00
CA ILE A 272 -13.50 -1.38 -14.45
C ILE A 272 -12.71 -1.33 -15.75
N THR A 273 -11.61 -2.07 -15.86
CA THR A 273 -10.80 -2.14 -17.09
C THR A 273 -11.62 -2.66 -18.25
N PHE A 274 -12.35 -3.77 -18.06
CA PHE A 274 -13.22 -4.33 -19.08
C PHE A 274 -14.30 -3.33 -19.52
N ALA A 275 -14.96 -2.68 -18.55
CA ALA A 275 -16.06 -1.75 -18.85
C ALA A 275 -15.62 -0.45 -19.52
N TYR A 276 -14.40 0.03 -19.23
CA TYR A 276 -14.01 1.40 -19.59
C TYR A 276 -12.99 1.49 -20.72
N GLN A 277 -12.13 0.48 -20.91
CA GLN A 277 -11.04 0.58 -21.90
C GLN A 277 -11.50 0.76 -23.34
N GLY A 278 -12.73 0.36 -23.67
CA GLY A 278 -13.31 0.51 -25.01
C GLY A 278 -14.23 1.72 -25.19
N ILE A 279 -14.49 2.50 -24.14
CA ILE A 279 -15.40 3.67 -24.22
C ILE A 279 -14.77 4.82 -25.02
N LEU A 280 -13.45 4.98 -24.89
CA LEU A 280 -12.64 5.89 -25.68
C LEU A 280 -11.66 5.06 -26.54
N ASP A 281 -11.21 5.64 -27.66
CA ASP A 281 -10.08 5.08 -28.40
C ASP A 281 -8.76 5.26 -27.60
N PRO A 282 -7.68 4.52 -27.91
CA PRO A 282 -6.42 4.62 -27.18
C PRO A 282 -5.84 6.03 -27.13
N ALA A 283 -5.97 6.82 -28.21
CA ALA A 283 -5.50 8.20 -28.25
C ALA A 283 -6.32 9.09 -27.29
N GLY A 284 -7.65 8.91 -27.25
CA GLY A 284 -8.53 9.61 -26.33
C GLY A 284 -8.25 9.27 -24.86
N LEU A 285 -7.95 8.01 -24.55
CA LEU A 285 -7.53 7.59 -23.19
C LEU A 285 -6.21 8.24 -22.79
N GLN A 286 -5.21 8.24 -23.68
CA GLN A 286 -3.90 8.84 -23.41
C GLN A 286 -3.98 10.35 -23.24
N SER A 287 -4.75 11.04 -24.09
CA SER A 287 -4.94 12.50 -24.00
C SER A 287 -5.68 12.93 -22.73
N SER A 288 -6.54 12.05 -22.19
CA SER A 288 -7.28 12.28 -20.95
C SER A 288 -6.59 11.73 -19.69
N ALA A 289 -5.34 11.26 -19.76
CA ALA A 289 -4.61 10.73 -18.61
C ALA A 289 -4.59 11.73 -17.43
N GLY A 290 -4.91 11.22 -16.22
CA GLY A 290 -5.14 12.05 -15.04
C GLY A 290 -6.59 12.54 -14.86
N ASN A 291 -7.43 12.47 -15.90
CA ASN A 291 -8.87 12.80 -15.85
C ASN A 291 -9.72 11.77 -16.63
N ALA A 292 -9.15 10.62 -16.96
CA ALA A 292 -9.76 9.64 -17.87
C ALA A 292 -11.13 9.17 -17.38
N LEU A 293 -11.31 8.93 -16.09
CA LEU A 293 -12.60 8.49 -15.55
C LEU A 293 -13.69 9.56 -15.70
N ALA A 294 -13.37 10.84 -15.53
CA ALA A 294 -14.35 11.92 -15.73
C ALA A 294 -14.77 12.04 -17.20
N VAL A 295 -13.82 11.86 -18.14
CA VAL A 295 -14.10 11.87 -19.59
C VAL A 295 -14.94 10.66 -19.98
N ILE A 296 -14.61 9.45 -19.49
CA ILE A 296 -15.41 8.24 -19.68
C ILE A 296 -16.83 8.43 -19.14
N ALA A 297 -16.94 8.97 -17.92
CA ALA A 297 -18.24 9.23 -17.30
C ALA A 297 -19.08 10.23 -18.09
N GLN A 298 -18.47 11.29 -18.61
CA GLN A 298 -19.16 12.25 -19.48
C GLN A 298 -19.69 11.58 -20.75
N ARG A 299 -18.94 10.61 -21.30
CA ARG A 299 -19.39 9.84 -22.47
C ARG A 299 -20.54 8.90 -22.15
N LEU A 300 -20.50 8.25 -20.98
CA LEU A 300 -21.51 7.28 -20.54
C LEU A 300 -22.79 7.94 -19.98
N LEU A 301 -22.64 9.07 -19.30
CA LEU A 301 -23.73 9.82 -18.68
C LEU A 301 -23.48 11.33 -18.88
N PRO A 302 -23.88 11.90 -20.06
CA PRO A 302 -23.71 13.33 -20.32
C PRO A 302 -24.39 14.20 -19.26
N GLY A 303 -23.70 15.29 -18.86
CA GLY A 303 -24.16 16.19 -17.82
C GLY A 303 -23.56 15.84 -16.45
N PRO A 304 -24.21 15.06 -15.57
CA PRO A 304 -23.74 14.84 -14.21
C PRO A 304 -22.60 13.80 -14.08
N GLY A 305 -22.33 13.02 -15.15
CA GLY A 305 -21.41 11.89 -15.09
C GLY A 305 -19.99 12.29 -14.71
N SER A 306 -19.43 13.31 -15.37
CA SER A 306 -18.07 13.78 -15.10
C SER A 306 -17.93 14.35 -13.69
N LEU A 307 -18.94 15.10 -13.23
CA LEU A 307 -18.96 15.63 -11.85
C LEU A 307 -18.94 14.49 -10.84
N LEU A 308 -19.83 13.49 -11.01
CA LEU A 308 -19.96 12.37 -10.07
C LEU A 308 -18.67 11.56 -9.96
N LEU A 309 -18.05 11.18 -11.09
CA LEU A 309 -16.77 10.44 -11.04
C LEU A 309 -15.60 11.31 -10.58
N SER A 310 -15.57 12.61 -10.87
CA SER A 310 -14.55 13.51 -10.32
C SER A 310 -14.64 13.59 -8.81
N VAL A 311 -15.84 13.66 -8.24
CA VAL A 311 -16.05 13.62 -6.78
C VAL A 311 -15.57 12.29 -6.20
N VAL A 312 -15.88 11.17 -6.85
CA VAL A 312 -15.45 9.84 -6.38
C VAL A 312 -13.93 9.71 -6.40
N VAL A 313 -13.26 10.14 -7.48
CA VAL A 313 -11.80 10.12 -7.56
C VAL A 313 -11.18 11.03 -6.49
N LEU A 314 -11.72 12.23 -6.26
CA LEU A 314 -11.28 13.12 -5.18
C LEU A 314 -11.39 12.43 -3.82
N LEU A 315 -12.55 11.88 -3.49
CA LEU A 315 -12.80 11.26 -2.20
C LEU A 315 -11.94 10.01 -1.99
N GLY A 316 -11.77 9.15 -3.02
CA GLY A 316 -10.86 8.01 -2.99
C GLY A 316 -9.40 8.44 -2.79
N THR A 317 -8.98 9.53 -3.43
CA THR A 317 -7.64 10.11 -3.27
C THR A 317 -7.40 10.58 -1.83
N VAL A 318 -8.37 11.28 -1.22
CA VAL A 318 -8.30 11.75 0.17
C VAL A 318 -8.33 10.57 1.13
N ALA A 319 -9.12 9.54 0.84
CA ALA A 319 -9.17 8.30 1.59
C ALA A 319 -7.81 7.58 1.61
N CYS A 320 -7.15 7.46 0.45
CA CYS A 320 -5.82 6.87 0.33
C CYS A 320 -4.76 7.67 1.08
N LEU A 321 -4.76 9.01 0.94
CA LEU A 321 -3.87 9.90 1.68
C LEU A 321 -3.98 9.66 3.20
N GLN A 322 -5.20 9.53 3.71
CA GLN A 322 -5.45 9.24 5.13
C GLN A 322 -4.81 7.91 5.54
N VAL A 323 -5.04 6.83 4.79
CA VAL A 323 -4.53 5.49 5.12
C VAL A 323 -3.01 5.44 5.00
N ALA A 324 -2.42 6.12 4.02
CA ALA A 324 -0.98 6.19 3.85
C ALA A 324 -0.29 6.84 5.07
N ILE A 325 -0.83 7.95 5.60
CA ILE A 325 -0.31 8.59 6.81
C ILE A 325 -0.52 7.70 8.05
N VAL A 326 -1.66 6.98 8.13
CA VAL A 326 -1.92 6.00 9.20
C VAL A 326 -0.85 4.91 9.19
N SER A 327 -0.63 4.25 8.08
CA SER A 327 0.32 3.14 7.95
C SER A 327 1.76 3.59 8.24
N ALA A 328 2.20 4.71 7.64
CA ALA A 328 3.52 5.28 7.88
C ALA A 328 3.74 5.64 9.35
N SER A 329 2.71 6.18 10.02
CA SER A 329 2.82 6.57 11.43
C SER A 329 2.94 5.36 12.37
N ARG A 330 2.23 4.23 12.10
CA ARG A 330 2.36 3.00 12.88
C ARG A 330 3.71 2.34 12.66
N LEU A 331 4.18 2.30 11.42
CA LEU A 331 5.52 1.81 11.10
C LEU A 331 6.60 2.66 11.80
N GLY A 332 6.52 4.00 11.69
CA GLY A 332 7.46 4.90 12.34
C GLY A 332 7.44 4.78 13.88
N PHE A 333 6.27 4.55 14.47
CA PHE A 333 6.12 4.26 15.90
C PHE A 333 6.86 2.96 16.28
N ALA A 334 6.63 1.86 15.57
CA ALA A 334 7.30 0.58 15.83
C ALA A 334 8.82 0.67 15.65
N MET A 335 9.31 1.33 14.61
CA MET A 335 10.74 1.58 14.40
C MET A 335 11.36 2.43 15.53
N ALA A 336 10.59 3.35 16.12
CA ALA A 336 11.04 4.13 17.25
C ALA A 336 11.09 3.32 18.54
N GLU A 337 10.22 2.32 18.74
CA GLU A 337 10.31 1.39 19.88
C GLU A 337 11.64 0.66 19.89
N ASP A 338 12.15 0.27 18.73
CA ASP A 338 13.46 -0.33 18.54
C ASP A 338 14.63 0.68 18.53
N ARG A 339 14.35 1.97 18.75
CA ARG A 339 15.33 3.07 18.79
C ARG A 339 16.05 3.34 17.46
N VAL A 340 15.55 2.83 16.33
CA VAL A 340 16.09 3.11 15.00
C VAL A 340 15.49 4.37 14.37
N MET A 341 14.48 4.96 15.03
CA MET A 341 13.88 6.25 14.72
C MET A 341 13.89 7.16 15.97
N PRO A 342 13.68 8.48 15.79
CA PRO A 342 13.66 9.43 16.90
C PRO A 342 12.69 9.03 18.01
N SER A 343 13.11 9.13 19.27
CA SER A 343 12.34 8.68 20.44
C SER A 343 10.98 9.37 20.61
N PHE A 344 10.81 10.59 20.08
CA PHE A 344 9.54 11.30 20.14
C PHE A 344 8.44 10.66 19.27
N PHE A 345 8.79 9.78 18.31
CA PHE A 345 7.81 8.99 17.55
C PHE A 345 7.04 7.97 18.39
N LYS A 346 7.55 7.62 19.59
CA LYS A 346 6.83 6.75 20.55
C LYS A 346 5.68 7.44 21.28
N ILE A 347 5.55 8.77 21.15
CA ILE A 347 4.57 9.53 21.93
C ILE A 347 3.18 9.28 21.36
N VAL A 348 2.34 8.62 22.17
CA VAL A 348 0.95 8.32 21.86
C VAL A 348 0.04 9.24 22.67
N HIS A 349 -1.01 9.75 22.04
CA HIS A 349 -1.97 10.64 22.69
C HIS A 349 -2.82 9.87 23.72
N PRO A 350 -2.89 10.30 25.00
CA PRO A 350 -3.48 9.50 26.09
C PRO A 350 -4.96 9.13 25.88
N ARG A 351 -5.75 10.00 25.22
CA ARG A 351 -7.19 9.80 25.02
C ARG A 351 -7.51 9.05 23.73
N THR A 352 -6.80 9.34 22.66
CA THR A 352 -7.13 8.81 21.32
C THR A 352 -6.33 7.57 20.96
N GLY A 353 -5.22 7.29 21.66
CA GLY A 353 -4.30 6.21 21.31
C GLY A 353 -3.58 6.43 19.98
N SER A 354 -3.60 7.65 19.43
CA SER A 354 -2.93 7.97 18.17
C SER A 354 -1.45 8.30 18.40
N PRO A 355 -0.51 7.79 17.60
CA PRO A 355 0.91 8.17 17.63
C PRO A 355 1.07 9.55 16.98
N TRP A 356 0.64 10.59 17.68
CA TRP A 356 0.43 11.94 17.13
C TRP A 356 1.71 12.60 16.62
N ALA A 357 2.85 12.39 17.30
CA ALA A 357 4.10 13.05 16.93
C ALA A 357 4.60 12.58 15.56
N VAL A 358 4.59 11.27 15.31
CA VAL A 358 4.96 10.72 14.00
C VAL A 358 3.89 11.02 12.95
N THR A 359 2.60 11.08 13.33
CA THR A 359 1.53 11.48 12.40
C THR A 359 1.74 12.92 11.89
N LEU A 360 2.06 13.86 12.79
CA LEU A 360 2.40 15.24 12.41
C LEU A 360 3.68 15.31 11.58
N PHE A 361 4.69 14.51 11.93
CA PHE A 361 5.93 14.44 11.16
C PHE A 361 5.67 13.95 9.73
N MET A 362 4.88 12.87 9.55
CA MET A 362 4.54 12.36 8.21
C MET A 362 3.70 13.35 7.40
N GLY A 363 2.74 14.03 8.01
CA GLY A 363 2.01 15.11 7.37
C GLY A 363 2.91 16.30 6.98
N GLY A 364 3.86 16.65 7.85
CA GLY A 364 4.83 17.74 7.60
C GLY A 364 5.82 17.39 6.48
N ILE A 365 6.39 16.19 6.49
CA ILE A 365 7.32 15.74 5.42
C ILE A 365 6.62 15.69 4.07
N ASN A 366 5.35 15.26 4.03
CA ASN A 366 4.55 15.29 2.82
C ASN A 366 4.35 16.73 2.29
N LEU A 367 4.10 17.71 3.16
CA LEU A 367 4.04 19.12 2.74
C LEU A 367 5.35 19.58 2.10
N VAL A 368 6.50 19.22 2.69
CA VAL A 368 7.82 19.57 2.13
C VAL A 368 7.97 18.97 0.73
N PHE A 369 7.71 17.67 0.56
CA PHE A 369 7.79 17.03 -0.75
C PHE A 369 6.80 17.64 -1.75
N LEU A 370 5.57 17.93 -1.33
CA LEU A 370 4.57 18.58 -2.18
C LEU A 370 5.03 19.99 -2.62
N MET A 371 5.63 20.77 -1.72
CA MET A 371 6.20 22.08 -2.08
C MET A 371 7.37 21.95 -3.06
N LEU A 372 8.23 20.95 -2.89
CA LEU A 372 9.32 20.70 -3.84
C LEU A 372 8.78 20.39 -5.24
N THR A 373 7.66 19.66 -5.35
CA THR A 373 7.04 19.38 -6.65
C THR A 373 6.53 20.65 -7.36
N ALA A 374 6.20 21.70 -6.61
CA ALA A 374 5.78 22.97 -7.20
C ALA A 374 6.87 23.62 -8.07
N PHE A 375 8.13 23.41 -7.71
CA PHE A 375 9.31 23.96 -8.39
C PHE A 375 9.88 23.03 -9.47
N GLU A 376 9.37 21.80 -9.59
CA GLU A 376 9.81 20.84 -10.59
C GLU A 376 9.37 21.27 -11.99
N ALA A 377 10.29 21.19 -12.98
CA ALA A 377 10.06 21.69 -14.34
C ALA A 377 9.08 20.85 -15.17
N GLY A 378 8.74 19.62 -14.73
CA GLY A 378 7.86 18.70 -15.45
C GLY A 378 6.37 19.02 -15.29
N GLY A 379 5.56 18.51 -16.20
CA GLY A 379 4.10 18.56 -16.11
C GLY A 379 3.56 17.63 -15.03
N THR A 380 2.42 17.99 -14.42
CA THR A 380 1.76 17.18 -13.38
C THR A 380 1.53 15.73 -13.82
N ARG A 381 1.16 15.51 -15.09
CA ARG A 381 0.93 14.16 -15.65
C ARG A 381 2.20 13.29 -15.61
N GLU A 382 3.32 13.81 -16.10
CA GLU A 382 4.61 13.10 -16.13
C GLU A 382 5.06 12.76 -14.72
N MET A 383 4.95 13.71 -13.80
CA MET A 383 5.27 13.51 -12.40
C MET A 383 4.43 12.39 -11.76
N LEU A 384 3.12 12.37 -11.97
CA LEU A 384 2.24 11.31 -11.43
C LEU A 384 2.56 9.95 -12.03
N SER A 385 2.87 9.88 -13.34
CA SER A 385 3.33 8.65 -14.00
C SER A 385 4.65 8.15 -13.42
N ASN A 386 5.61 9.05 -13.17
CA ASN A 386 6.89 8.70 -12.55
C ASN A 386 6.71 8.22 -11.10
N ILE A 387 5.86 8.86 -10.31
CA ILE A 387 5.52 8.41 -8.95
C ILE A 387 4.91 7.01 -9.00
N ALA A 388 3.94 6.75 -9.87
CA ALA A 388 3.31 5.44 -10.00
C ALA A 388 4.32 4.34 -10.37
N GLY A 389 5.21 4.60 -11.33
CA GLY A 389 6.30 3.69 -11.69
C GLY A 389 7.27 3.43 -10.53
N SER A 390 7.65 4.48 -9.79
CA SER A 390 8.53 4.38 -8.61
C SER A 390 7.89 3.57 -7.50
N LEU A 391 6.60 3.80 -7.23
CA LEU A 391 5.83 3.04 -6.23
C LEU A 391 5.74 1.56 -6.63
N GLY A 392 5.59 1.22 -7.91
CA GLY A 392 5.63 -0.15 -8.41
C GLY A 392 6.96 -0.85 -8.13
N ILE A 393 8.09 -0.16 -8.34
CA ILE A 393 9.43 -0.69 -8.04
C ILE A 393 9.59 -0.88 -6.52
N ILE A 394 9.29 0.15 -5.72
CA ILE A 394 9.44 0.11 -4.26
C ILE A 394 8.56 -0.98 -3.67
N ALA A 395 7.31 -1.10 -4.12
CA ALA A 395 6.39 -2.14 -3.69
C ALA A 395 6.93 -3.54 -4.01
N SER A 396 7.47 -3.74 -5.22
CA SER A 396 8.08 -5.01 -5.61
C SER A 396 9.21 -5.42 -4.65
N LEU A 397 10.06 -4.47 -4.23
CA LEU A 397 11.18 -4.75 -3.33
C LEU A 397 10.71 -5.19 -1.93
N PHE A 398 9.84 -4.43 -1.27
CA PHE A 398 9.44 -4.78 0.10
C PHE A 398 8.48 -5.98 0.15
N TYR A 399 7.61 -6.15 -0.84
CA TYR A 399 6.78 -7.35 -0.96
C TYR A 399 7.61 -8.61 -1.18
N ALA A 400 8.61 -8.56 -2.07
CA ALA A 400 9.52 -9.68 -2.28
C ALA A 400 10.31 -10.01 -1.00
N LEU A 401 10.84 -9.00 -0.32
CA LEU A 401 11.58 -9.20 0.93
C LEU A 401 10.72 -9.79 2.04
N THR A 402 9.45 -9.36 2.15
CA THR A 402 8.50 -9.93 3.10
C THR A 402 8.17 -11.39 2.79
N ALA A 403 7.97 -11.72 1.52
CA ALA A 403 7.71 -13.10 1.09
C ALA A 403 8.92 -14.01 1.37
N ILE A 404 10.16 -13.53 1.13
CA ILE A 404 11.38 -14.24 1.49
C ILE A 404 11.46 -14.47 3.01
N ALA A 405 11.14 -13.45 3.81
CA ALA A 405 11.10 -13.57 5.27
C ALA A 405 10.08 -14.63 5.72
N ALA A 406 8.89 -14.68 5.09
CA ALA A 406 7.88 -15.69 5.38
C ALA A 406 8.37 -17.11 5.06
N VAL A 407 8.91 -17.33 3.88
CA VAL A 407 9.46 -18.64 3.47
C VAL A 407 10.57 -19.08 4.41
N TRP A 408 11.45 -18.16 4.79
CA TRP A 408 12.54 -18.45 5.72
C TRP A 408 12.04 -18.79 7.12
N GLN A 409 11.06 -18.04 7.63
CA GLN A 409 10.48 -18.25 8.96
C GLN A 409 9.79 -19.60 9.06
N TYR A 410 9.03 -19.98 8.04
CA TYR A 410 8.25 -21.22 8.02
C TYR A 410 8.98 -22.42 7.41
N ARG A 411 10.29 -22.30 7.08
CA ARG A 411 11.07 -23.35 6.41
C ARG A 411 11.05 -24.72 7.13
N GLY A 412 10.87 -24.75 8.45
CA GLY A 412 10.80 -25.97 9.25
C GLY A 412 9.52 -26.78 9.03
N VAL A 413 8.41 -26.11 8.67
CA VAL A 413 7.07 -26.72 8.52
C VAL A 413 6.57 -26.77 7.07
N ILE A 414 7.30 -26.16 6.14
CA ILE A 414 6.91 -26.09 4.72
C ILE A 414 6.68 -27.50 4.12
N PHE A 415 7.47 -28.48 4.52
CA PHE A 415 7.42 -29.84 3.95
C PHE A 415 6.52 -30.83 4.72
N GLU A 416 5.84 -30.38 5.78
CA GLU A 416 4.97 -31.26 6.59
C GLU A 416 3.69 -31.67 5.85
N ASN A 417 3.15 -30.77 5.02
CA ASN A 417 1.97 -31.05 4.22
C ASN A 417 1.93 -30.20 2.93
N VAL A 418 1.11 -30.64 1.95
CA VAL A 418 0.97 -29.98 0.64
C VAL A 418 0.47 -28.53 0.79
N GLY A 419 -0.43 -28.25 1.73
CA GLY A 419 -0.93 -26.90 1.97
C GLY A 419 0.16 -25.96 2.44
N ASN A 420 1.01 -26.38 3.37
CA ASN A 420 2.16 -25.59 3.83
C ASN A 420 3.19 -25.42 2.71
N PHE A 421 3.45 -26.48 1.92
CA PHE A 421 4.37 -26.39 0.80
C PHE A 421 3.90 -25.39 -0.25
N VAL A 422 2.65 -25.46 -0.69
CA VAL A 422 2.12 -24.58 -1.75
C VAL A 422 1.88 -23.16 -1.23
N LEU A 423 1.08 -23.00 -0.16
CA LEU A 423 0.62 -21.69 0.29
C LEU A 423 1.63 -20.98 1.20
N GLY A 424 2.54 -21.69 1.84
CA GLY A 424 3.54 -21.13 2.75
C GLY A 424 4.94 -21.04 2.19
N GLY A 425 5.26 -21.86 1.20
CA GLY A 425 6.58 -21.95 0.60
C GLY A 425 6.59 -21.53 -0.87
N LEU A 426 6.07 -22.39 -1.73
CA LEU A 426 6.20 -22.28 -3.20
C LEU A 426 5.57 -20.99 -3.74
N TRP A 427 4.32 -20.71 -3.42
CA TRP A 427 3.61 -19.56 -3.97
C TRP A 427 4.21 -18.20 -3.52
N PRO A 428 4.49 -17.95 -2.22
CA PRO A 428 5.23 -16.76 -1.81
C PRO A 428 6.61 -16.64 -2.45
N ALA A 429 7.37 -17.74 -2.57
CA ALA A 429 8.69 -17.74 -3.20
C ALA A 429 8.61 -17.35 -4.69
N LEU A 430 7.68 -17.97 -5.45
CA LEU A 430 7.44 -17.60 -6.85
C LEU A 430 6.98 -16.15 -6.99
N GLY A 431 6.16 -15.66 -6.06
CA GLY A 431 5.76 -14.26 -6.01
C GLY A 431 6.95 -13.32 -5.84
N ALA A 432 7.84 -13.61 -4.89
CA ALA A 432 9.05 -12.82 -4.67
C ALA A 432 9.97 -12.83 -5.90
N ILE A 433 10.23 -14.01 -6.46
CA ILE A 433 11.06 -14.15 -7.67
C ILE A 433 10.46 -13.37 -8.84
N PHE A 434 9.15 -13.48 -9.07
CA PHE A 434 8.46 -12.76 -10.13
C PHE A 434 8.63 -11.24 -9.99
N LEU A 435 8.40 -10.67 -8.79
CA LEU A 435 8.52 -9.23 -8.57
C LEU A 435 9.97 -8.75 -8.76
N LEU A 436 10.96 -9.51 -8.29
CA LEU A 436 12.37 -9.15 -8.49
C LEU A 436 12.77 -9.22 -9.97
N LEU A 437 12.32 -10.24 -10.70
CA LEU A 437 12.54 -10.34 -12.14
C LEU A 437 11.91 -9.18 -12.91
N VAL A 438 10.69 -8.77 -12.55
CA VAL A 438 10.03 -7.61 -13.16
C VAL A 438 10.84 -6.33 -12.95
N VAL A 439 11.39 -6.11 -11.76
CA VAL A 439 12.26 -4.95 -11.49
C VAL A 439 13.57 -5.04 -12.31
N ILE A 440 14.21 -6.20 -12.36
CA ILE A 440 15.45 -6.42 -13.15
C ILE A 440 15.18 -6.16 -14.64
N GLU A 441 14.12 -6.76 -15.18
CA GLU A 441 13.74 -6.57 -16.59
C GLU A 441 13.36 -5.12 -16.91
N ALA A 442 12.71 -4.41 -15.97
CA ALA A 442 12.40 -2.99 -16.15
C ALA A 442 13.66 -2.13 -16.31
N VAL A 443 14.72 -2.47 -15.55
CA VAL A 443 16.03 -1.81 -15.67
C VAL A 443 16.72 -2.19 -16.98
N LEU A 444 16.79 -3.48 -17.31
CA LEU A 444 17.50 -3.99 -18.48
C LEU A 444 16.89 -3.55 -19.81
N THR A 445 15.56 -3.54 -19.90
CA THR A 445 14.83 -3.17 -21.12
C THR A 445 14.61 -1.66 -21.26
N GLY A 446 14.93 -0.87 -20.24
CA GLY A 446 14.59 0.55 -20.18
C GLY A 446 13.06 0.78 -20.27
N ALA A 447 12.28 -0.10 -19.65
CA ALA A 447 10.82 0.02 -19.61
C ALA A 447 10.34 1.21 -18.76
N VAL A 448 11.20 1.71 -17.88
CA VAL A 448 10.96 2.86 -17.00
C VAL A 448 12.00 3.96 -17.22
N SER A 449 11.60 5.20 -16.95
CA SER A 449 12.50 6.35 -17.08
C SER A 449 13.60 6.36 -16.01
N PRO A 450 14.77 7.01 -16.26
CA PRO A 450 15.78 7.19 -15.23
C PRO A 450 15.25 7.87 -13.95
N ALA A 451 14.30 8.80 -14.08
CA ALA A 451 13.67 9.45 -12.93
C ALA A 451 12.94 8.45 -12.03
N VAL A 452 12.22 7.48 -12.61
CA VAL A 452 11.55 6.38 -11.89
C VAL A 452 12.56 5.49 -11.18
N LEU A 453 13.70 5.16 -11.84
CA LEU A 453 14.73 4.33 -11.24
C LEU A 453 15.41 5.03 -10.06
N TRP A 454 15.78 6.30 -10.21
CA TRP A 454 16.42 7.06 -9.13
C TRP A 454 15.49 7.32 -7.95
N SER A 455 14.22 7.66 -8.17
CA SER A 455 13.25 7.86 -7.09
C SER A 455 12.85 6.54 -6.40
N GLY A 456 12.78 5.41 -7.14
CA GLY A 456 12.48 4.10 -6.58
C GLY A 456 13.70 3.44 -5.91
N LEU A 457 14.71 3.09 -6.72
CA LEU A 457 15.91 2.36 -6.25
C LEU A 457 16.87 3.25 -5.46
N GLY A 458 17.10 4.50 -5.92
CA GLY A 458 18.00 5.44 -5.26
C GLY A 458 17.53 5.82 -3.87
N ALA A 459 16.24 6.15 -3.71
CA ALA A 459 15.65 6.42 -2.40
C ALA A 459 15.72 5.20 -1.47
N SER A 460 15.52 3.99 -2.02
CA SER A 460 15.64 2.73 -1.27
C SER A 460 17.10 2.46 -0.83
N ALA A 461 18.06 2.75 -1.67
CA ALA A 461 19.48 2.53 -1.39
C ALA A 461 20.03 3.40 -0.24
N LEU A 462 19.41 4.56 0.05
CA LEU A 462 19.76 5.40 1.20
C LEU A 462 19.57 4.68 2.54
N ALA A 463 18.78 3.61 2.60
CA ALA A 463 18.64 2.78 3.79
C ALA A 463 19.97 2.28 4.35
N LEU A 464 20.92 1.88 3.47
CA LEU A 464 22.19 1.29 3.88
C LEU A 464 23.11 2.29 4.61
N PRO A 465 23.46 3.47 4.05
CA PRO A 465 24.29 4.43 4.76
C PRO A 465 23.60 4.96 6.03
N ILE A 466 22.27 5.11 6.06
CA ILE A 466 21.53 5.52 7.26
C ILE A 466 21.62 4.43 8.33
N ALA A 467 21.42 3.15 7.99
CA ALA A 467 21.56 2.04 8.93
C ALA A 467 22.96 1.97 9.55
N LEU A 468 23.99 2.16 8.73
CA LEU A 468 25.38 2.22 9.19
C LEU A 468 25.61 3.42 10.11
N GLY A 469 25.10 4.60 9.78
CA GLY A 469 25.15 5.79 10.63
C GLY A 469 24.49 5.57 11.98
N ILE A 470 23.30 4.98 12.02
CA ILE A 470 22.57 4.64 13.27
C ILE A 470 23.37 3.65 14.11
N ARG A 471 24.01 2.65 13.49
CA ARG A 471 24.86 1.68 14.20
C ARG A 471 26.09 2.33 14.83
N TYR A 472 26.89 3.02 14.02
CA TYR A 472 28.21 3.51 14.44
C TYR A 472 28.13 4.78 15.28
N VAL A 473 27.18 5.68 15.00
CA VAL A 473 27.00 6.94 15.71
C VAL A 473 25.98 6.78 16.85
N GLY A 474 24.82 6.15 16.56
CA GLY A 474 23.74 5.97 17.51
C GLY A 474 23.95 4.83 18.52
N LYS A 475 24.85 3.87 18.23
CA LYS A 475 25.13 2.66 19.04
C LYS A 475 23.84 1.94 19.46
N VAL A 476 22.91 1.75 18.51
CA VAL A 476 21.58 1.21 18.79
C VAL A 476 21.66 -0.32 18.98
N PRO A 477 21.31 -0.85 20.16
CA PRO A 477 21.45 -2.29 20.46
C PRO A 477 20.61 -3.21 19.57
N PHE A 478 19.52 -2.69 18.98
CA PHE A 478 18.66 -3.44 18.06
C PHE A 478 19.44 -3.99 16.86
N LEU A 479 20.34 -3.19 16.29
CA LEU A 479 21.14 -3.59 15.13
C LEU A 479 22.25 -4.60 15.50
N ASP A 480 22.59 -4.73 16.78
CA ASP A 480 23.59 -5.68 17.28
C ASP A 480 22.98 -7.02 17.78
N ARG A 481 21.63 -7.16 17.76
CA ARG A 481 20.97 -8.41 18.15
C ARG A 481 21.42 -9.54 17.23
N SER A 482 22.29 -10.40 17.73
CA SER A 482 22.54 -11.69 17.12
C SER A 482 21.28 -12.55 17.24
N ARG A 483 21.02 -13.41 16.26
CA ARG A 483 19.87 -14.31 15.99
C ARG A 483 19.28 -15.14 17.15
N THR A 484 19.46 -14.83 18.41
CA THR A 484 19.23 -15.74 19.53
C THR A 484 17.88 -15.57 20.24
N GLN A 485 16.81 -15.19 19.52
CA GLN A 485 15.46 -15.49 19.98
C GLN A 485 14.72 -16.23 18.87
N SER A 486 15.11 -17.50 18.67
CA SER A 486 14.21 -18.49 18.05
C SER A 486 12.99 -18.59 18.98
N ILE A 487 11.90 -17.94 18.58
CA ILE A 487 10.58 -18.22 19.16
C ILE A 487 10.40 -19.73 18.99
N SER A 488 10.18 -20.43 20.11
CA SER A 488 10.20 -21.88 20.16
C SER A 488 9.30 -22.49 19.10
N VAL A 489 9.75 -23.59 18.50
CA VAL A 489 9.01 -24.42 17.54
C VAL A 489 7.59 -24.75 18.03
N ALA A 490 7.36 -24.82 19.35
CA ALA A 490 6.05 -25.01 19.97
C ALA A 490 4.99 -23.96 19.61
N LYS A 491 5.36 -22.71 19.27
CA LYS A 491 4.41 -21.68 18.84
C LYS A 491 4.02 -21.78 17.36
N ILE A 492 4.75 -22.60 16.58
CA ILE A 492 4.50 -22.83 15.17
C ILE A 492 3.50 -23.98 14.98
N GLU A 493 3.53 -24.99 15.88
CA GLU A 493 2.62 -26.15 15.83
C GLU A 493 1.17 -25.78 16.12
N ASP A 494 0.91 -24.76 16.96
CA ASP A 494 -0.45 -24.23 17.19
C ASP A 494 -1.01 -23.39 16.03
N LEU A 495 -0.24 -23.15 14.98
CA LEU A 495 -0.60 -22.29 13.84
C LEU A 495 -0.85 -23.09 12.53
N SER A 496 -0.64 -24.40 12.55
CA SER A 496 -0.93 -25.31 11.44
C SER A 496 -2.39 -25.78 11.51
#